data_de4d50d732d137dc33280a1ab2dd380a
#
_entry.id   de4d50d732d137dc33280a1ab2dd380a
#
_cell.length_a   1.000
_cell.length_b   1.000
_cell.length_c   1.000
_cell.angle_alpha   90.00
_cell.angle_beta   90.00
_cell.angle_gamma   90.00
#
_symmetry.space_group_name_H-M   'P 1'
#
loop_
_entity.id
_entity.type
_entity.pdbx_description
1 polymer ?
#
loop_
_entity_poly.entity_id
_entity_poly.type
_entity_poly.pdbx_seq_one_letter_code
_entity_poly.pdbx_strand_id
1 'polypeptide(L)' 'MTTFTTEDIEALKTDWFPADINPTHLGFYEVNMDSWPWPSLVEWTEKGWDTTIIVKEWRGLKEQIL' A
#
# COMPACT_ATOMS: atom_id res chain seq x y z
N MET A 1 24.06 -9.08 -9.13
CA MET A 1 22.71 -8.53 -8.85
C MET A 1 22.73 -7.87 -7.48
N THR A 2 22.22 -6.69 -7.41
CA THR A 2 22.16 -5.97 -6.12
C THR A 2 21.02 -6.49 -5.28
N THR A 3 21.29 -6.84 -4.04
CA THR A 3 20.27 -7.23 -3.08
C THR A 3 19.85 -6.01 -2.27
N PHE A 4 18.57 -5.74 -2.22
CA PHE A 4 18.06 -4.64 -1.39
C PHE A 4 18.01 -5.04 0.07
N THR A 5 18.40 -4.13 0.96
CA THR A 5 18.23 -4.31 2.39
C THR A 5 16.81 -3.85 2.77
N THR A 6 16.39 -4.14 4.01
CA THR A 6 15.10 -3.66 4.50
C THR A 6 15.01 -2.13 4.45
N GLU A 7 16.11 -1.44 4.78
CA GLU A 7 16.16 0.03 4.71
C GLU A 7 15.99 0.53 3.28
N ASP A 8 16.60 -0.14 2.31
CA ASP A 8 16.48 0.23 0.90
C ASP A 8 15.03 0.08 0.43
N ILE A 9 14.37 -1.00 0.83
CA ILE A 9 12.96 -1.25 0.47
C ILE A 9 12.07 -0.18 1.08
N GLU A 10 12.27 0.16 2.33
CA GLU A 10 11.48 1.20 3.00
C GLU A 10 11.67 2.56 2.33
N ALA A 11 12.89 2.87 1.88
CA ALA A 11 13.17 4.13 1.19
C ALA A 11 12.46 4.23 -0.17
N LEU A 12 12.10 3.10 -0.79
CA LEU A 12 11.38 3.08 -2.07
C LEU A 12 9.86 3.19 -1.90
N LYS A 13 9.35 3.06 -0.69
CA LYS A 13 7.92 3.17 -0.42
C LYS A 13 7.53 4.63 -0.19
N THR A 14 6.27 4.92 -0.50
CA THR A 14 5.73 6.25 -0.23
C THR A 14 5.41 6.39 1.26
N ASP A 15 5.12 7.63 1.68
CA ASP A 15 4.48 7.87 2.96
C ASP A 15 3.08 7.25 2.96
N TRP A 16 2.52 7.07 4.15
CA TRP A 16 1.16 6.57 4.28
C TRP A 16 0.14 7.62 3.82
N PHE A 17 -0.80 7.19 3.00
CA PHE A 17 -1.92 8.02 2.55
C PHE A 17 -3.19 7.58 3.27
N PRO A 18 -4.07 8.53 3.65
CA PRO A 18 -5.36 8.16 4.25
C PRO A 18 -6.27 7.45 3.23
N ALA A 19 -7.19 6.65 3.71
CA ALA A 19 -8.04 5.81 2.85
C ALA A 19 -9.01 6.63 1.98
N ASP A 20 -9.25 7.90 2.28
CA ASP A 20 -10.08 8.77 1.45
C ASP A 20 -9.34 9.29 0.21
N ILE A 21 -8.03 9.07 0.12
CA ILE A 21 -7.26 9.30 -1.09
C ILE A 21 -7.08 7.95 -1.77
N ASN A 22 -7.48 7.84 -3.02
CA ASN A 22 -7.40 6.58 -3.77
C ASN A 22 -6.07 6.48 -4.52
N PRO A 23 -5.50 5.27 -4.63
CA PRO A 23 -4.36 5.05 -5.53
C PRO A 23 -4.72 5.41 -6.97
N THR A 24 -3.76 5.91 -7.73
CA THR A 24 -3.96 6.29 -9.13
C THR A 24 -3.80 5.11 -10.09
N HIS A 25 -3.19 4.03 -9.63
CA HIS A 25 -2.95 2.84 -10.45
C HIS A 25 -3.49 1.60 -9.76
N LEU A 26 -4.01 0.68 -10.54
CA LEU A 26 -4.42 -0.63 -10.04
C LEU A 26 -3.18 -1.45 -9.65
N GLY A 27 -3.32 -2.30 -8.65
CA GLY A 27 -2.24 -3.18 -8.22
C GLY A 27 -2.25 -3.39 -6.72
N PHE A 28 -1.19 -4.01 -6.22
CA PHE A 28 -1.06 -4.31 -4.79
C PHE A 28 -0.37 -3.19 -4.05
N TYR A 29 -0.91 -2.88 -2.88
CA TYR A 29 -0.38 -1.86 -1.97
C TYR A 29 -0.32 -2.40 -0.56
N GLU A 30 0.60 -1.87 0.24
CA GLU A 30 0.63 -2.15 1.66
C GLU A 30 -0.42 -1.30 2.34
N VAL A 31 -1.28 -1.92 3.15
CA VAL A 31 -2.38 -1.21 3.82
C VAL A 31 -2.40 -1.51 5.31
N ASN A 32 -2.80 -0.53 6.09
CA ASN A 32 -3.19 -0.72 7.48
C ASN A 32 -4.71 -0.81 7.52
N MET A 33 -5.21 -1.87 8.13
CA MET A 33 -6.65 -2.14 8.19
C MET A 33 -7.15 -2.04 9.63
N ASP A 34 -8.41 -1.67 9.77
CA ASP A 34 -9.08 -1.63 11.07
C ASP A 34 -9.12 -3.04 11.67
N SER A 35 -8.85 -3.15 12.97
CA SER A 35 -8.83 -4.42 13.70
C SER A 35 -7.76 -5.43 13.23
N TRP A 36 -6.82 -4.99 12.41
CA TRP A 36 -5.72 -5.84 11.95
C TRP A 36 -4.39 -5.27 12.45
N PRO A 37 -3.58 -6.05 13.18
CA PRO A 37 -2.46 -5.50 13.95
C PRO A 37 -1.23 -5.08 13.14
N TRP A 38 -1.10 -5.52 11.87
CA TRP A 38 0.05 -5.16 11.03
C TRP A 38 -0.35 -4.94 9.59
N PRO A 39 0.53 -4.25 8.83
CA PRO A 39 0.26 -4.00 7.42
C PRO A 39 0.14 -5.30 6.62
N SER A 40 -0.71 -5.27 5.61
CA SER A 40 -0.93 -6.39 4.70
C SER A 40 -0.95 -5.90 3.27
N LEU A 41 -0.67 -6.80 2.32
CA LEU A 41 -0.82 -6.49 0.90
C LEU A 41 -2.26 -6.72 0.49
N VAL A 42 -2.88 -5.68 -0.09
CA VAL A 42 -4.25 -5.75 -0.59
C VAL A 42 -4.28 -5.13 -1.99
N GLU A 43 -5.02 -5.74 -2.89
CA GLU A 43 -5.15 -5.24 -4.25
C GLU A 43 -6.12 -4.06 -4.33
N TRP A 44 -5.70 -2.99 -5.00
CA TRP A 44 -6.57 -1.90 -5.41
C TRP A 44 -7.13 -2.24 -6.79
N THR A 45 -8.44 -2.42 -6.87
CA THR A 45 -9.14 -2.82 -8.10
C THR A 45 -10.06 -1.71 -8.56
N GLU A 46 -10.67 -1.89 -9.74
CA GLU A 46 -11.67 -0.96 -10.26
C GLU A 46 -12.87 -0.80 -9.32
N LYS A 47 -13.09 -1.79 -8.45
CA LYS A 47 -14.20 -1.76 -7.47
C LYS A 47 -13.74 -1.27 -6.10
N GLY A 48 -12.47 -0.94 -5.93
CA GLY A 48 -11.88 -0.51 -4.67
C GLY A 48 -10.96 -1.58 -4.08
N TRP A 49 -10.73 -1.51 -2.77
CA TRP A 49 -9.87 -2.46 -2.08
C TRP A 49 -10.50 -3.85 -2.04
N ASP A 50 -9.71 -4.84 -2.44
CA ASP A 50 -10.16 -6.26 -2.45
C ASP A 50 -10.06 -6.87 -1.05
N THR A 51 -10.85 -6.33 -0.14
CA THR A 51 -10.94 -6.82 1.24
C THR A 51 -12.27 -6.40 1.84
N THR A 52 -12.75 -7.19 2.80
CA THR A 52 -13.95 -6.86 3.57
C THR A 52 -13.63 -6.03 4.82
N ILE A 53 -12.33 -5.92 5.16
CA ILE A 53 -11.88 -5.15 6.33
C ILE A 53 -11.65 -3.70 5.89
N ILE A 54 -12.02 -2.76 6.75
CA ILE A 54 -11.87 -1.32 6.44
C ILE A 54 -10.38 -0.97 6.37
N VAL A 55 -9.97 -0.43 5.22
CA VAL A 55 -8.63 0.10 5.02
C VAL A 55 -8.57 1.49 5.67
N LYS A 56 -7.60 1.71 6.53
CA LYS A 56 -7.42 3.00 7.22
C LYS A 56 -6.42 3.87 6.48
N GLU A 57 -5.35 3.27 5.98
CA GLU A 57 -4.31 3.98 5.22
C GLU A 57 -3.57 3.00 4.33
N TRP A 58 -2.90 3.51 3.32
CA TRP A 58 -2.16 2.68 2.38
C TRP A 58 -0.87 3.38 1.95
N ARG A 59 0.07 2.60 1.43
CA ARG A 59 1.27 3.11 0.78
C ARG A 59 1.73 2.14 -0.30
N GLY A 60 2.52 2.63 -1.23
CA GLY A 60 3.09 1.80 -2.29
C GLY A 60 4.51 2.21 -2.60
N LEU A 61 5.05 1.67 -3.68
CA LEU A 61 6.34 2.13 -4.20
C LEU A 61 6.16 3.48 -4.87
N LYS A 62 7.13 4.36 -4.73
CA LYS A 62 7.08 5.69 -5.34
C LYS A 62 6.84 5.65 -6.84
N GLU A 63 7.38 4.63 -7.51
CA GLU A 63 7.19 4.44 -8.94
C GLU A 63 5.75 4.15 -9.34
N GLN A 64 4.97 3.54 -8.44
CA GLN A 64 3.56 3.23 -8.72
C GLN A 64 2.68 4.47 -8.66
N ILE A 65 3.12 5.50 -7.95
CA ILE A 65 2.30 6.67 -7.62
C ILE A 65 2.65 7.85 -8.54
N LEU A 66 3.85 7.88 -9.05
CA LEU A 66 4.28 8.85 -10.03
C LEU A 66 3.77 8.49 -11.44
#